data_72cb1b82384e748ace46ea1799b9df1a
#
_entry.id   72cb1b82384e748ace46ea1799b9df1a
#
_cell.length_a   1.000
_cell.length_b   1.000
_cell.length_c   1.000
_cell.angle_alpha   90.00
_cell.angle_beta   90.00
_cell.angle_gamma   90.00
#
_symmetry.space_group_name_H-M   'P 1'
#
loop_
_entity.id
_entity.type
_entity.pdbx_description
1 polymer ?
#
loop_
_entity_poly.entity_id
_entity_poly.type
_entity_poly.pdbx_seq_one_letter_code
_entity_poly.pdbx_strand_id
1 'polypeptide(L)'
;MNILVTGASGFIGSYIVEEGLRQGHQVWAGVRKSSSKAYLQDERIRFACLDLSSKARLAEQLCALKAEMGGCGWDVVVHAAGATKCLHAQDFYRTNYDGTVHLVEALREAGMMPSRLVYLS
;
A
#
# COMPACT_ATOMS: atom_id res chain seq x y z
N MET A 1 -6.77 -11.45 9.66
CA MET A 1 -6.99 -10.03 9.39
C MET A 1 -6.68 -9.72 7.94
N ASN A 2 -7.26 -8.67 7.43
CA ASN A 2 -6.96 -8.16 6.09
C ASN A 2 -5.91 -7.06 6.22
N ILE A 3 -4.79 -7.23 5.54
CA ILE A 3 -3.64 -6.32 5.65
C ILE A 3 -3.26 -5.80 4.28
N LEU A 4 -3.08 -4.49 4.17
CA LEU A 4 -2.51 -3.87 2.97
C LEU A 4 -1.09 -3.41 3.30
N VAL A 5 -0.15 -3.75 2.43
CA VAL A 5 1.24 -3.28 2.53
C VAL A 5 1.55 -2.45 1.30
N THR A 6 1.74 -1.14 1.46
CA THR A 6 2.19 -0.30 0.35
C THR A 6 3.70 -0.43 0.19
N GLY A 7 4.22 -0.17 -1.01
CA GLY A 7 5.64 -0.39 -1.27
C GLY A 7 6.05 -1.85 -1.18
N ALA A 8 5.12 -2.74 -1.46
CA ALA A 8 5.30 -4.18 -1.27
C ALA A 8 6.35 -4.78 -2.21
N SER A 9 6.65 -4.13 -3.32
CA SER A 9 7.66 -4.62 -4.26
C SER A 9 9.09 -4.38 -3.76
N GLY A 10 9.28 -3.55 -2.75
CA GLY A 10 10.59 -3.30 -2.15
C GLY A 10 11.01 -4.43 -1.21
N PHE A 11 12.26 -4.38 -0.77
CA PHE A 11 12.84 -5.42 0.08
C PHE A 11 12.09 -5.57 1.40
N ILE A 12 11.89 -4.44 2.12
CA ILE A 12 11.22 -4.47 3.42
C ILE A 12 9.74 -4.75 3.26
N GLY A 13 9.09 -4.12 2.27
CA GLY A 13 7.67 -4.33 2.02
C GLY A 13 7.34 -5.78 1.67
N SER A 14 8.15 -6.41 0.83
CA SER A 14 7.95 -7.80 0.45
C SER A 14 8.14 -8.75 1.64
N TYR A 15 9.09 -8.43 2.53
CA TYR A 15 9.31 -9.20 3.75
C TYR A 15 8.07 -9.15 4.64
N ILE A 16 7.47 -7.98 4.78
CA ILE A 16 6.25 -7.80 5.59
C ILE A 16 5.08 -8.58 4.99
N VAL A 17 4.94 -8.57 3.66
CA VAL A 17 3.92 -9.36 2.97
C VAL A 17 4.09 -10.85 3.28
N GLU A 18 5.29 -11.34 3.16
CA GLU A 18 5.60 -12.74 3.42
C GLU A 18 5.30 -13.13 4.87
N GLU A 19 5.69 -12.27 5.81
CA GLU A 19 5.42 -12.50 7.24
C GLU A 19 3.93 -12.51 7.54
N GLY A 20 3.15 -11.61 6.93
CA GLY A 20 1.71 -11.58 7.10
C GLY A 20 1.05 -12.86 6.61
N LEU A 21 1.49 -13.38 5.48
CA LEU A 21 0.99 -14.64 4.95
C LEU A 21 1.36 -15.81 5.85
N ARG A 22 2.58 -15.81 6.36
CA ARG A 22 3.06 -16.86 7.27
C ARG A 22 2.21 -16.92 8.54
N GLN A 23 1.72 -15.79 9.00
CA GLN A 23 0.87 -15.67 10.18
C GLN A 23 -0.61 -15.99 9.90
N GLY A 24 -0.94 -16.32 8.67
CA GLY A 24 -2.30 -16.71 8.29
C GLY A 24 -3.23 -15.56 7.94
N HIS A 25 -2.72 -14.37 7.71
CA HIS A 25 -3.50 -13.22 7.31
C HIS A 25 -3.73 -13.17 5.80
N GLN A 26 -4.78 -12.48 5.39
CA GLN A 26 -4.97 -12.13 3.98
C GLN A 26 -4.20 -10.85 3.72
N VAL A 27 -3.28 -10.87 2.74
CA VAL A 27 -2.38 -9.76 2.49
C VAL A 27 -2.54 -9.24 1.06
N TRP A 28 -2.72 -7.94 0.95
CA TRP A 28 -2.73 -7.22 -0.33
C TRP A 28 -1.39 -6.50 -0.48
N ALA A 29 -0.72 -6.75 -1.59
CA ALA A 29 0.52 -6.07 -1.92
C ALA A 29 0.18 -4.82 -2.72
N GLY A 30 0.37 -3.66 -2.13
CA GLY A 30 0.19 -2.37 -2.79
C GLY A 30 1.39 -2.06 -3.66
N VAL A 31 1.19 -2.07 -4.97
CA VAL A 31 2.27 -1.88 -5.93
C VAL A 31 1.85 -0.87 -6.99
N ARG A 32 2.84 -0.29 -7.67
CA ARG A 32 2.58 0.53 -8.85
C ARG A 32 2.50 -0.38 -10.07
N LYS A 33 1.84 0.08 -11.11
CA LYS A 33 1.69 -0.67 -12.35
C LYS A 33 3.03 -1.14 -12.92
N SER A 34 4.07 -0.31 -12.78
CA SER A 34 5.41 -0.58 -13.29
C SER A 34 6.32 -1.32 -12.31
N SER A 35 5.83 -1.67 -11.13
CA SER A 35 6.65 -2.29 -10.09
C SER A 35 7.08 -3.70 -10.47
N SER A 36 8.31 -4.06 -10.11
CA SER A 36 8.79 -5.43 -10.22
C SER A 36 8.12 -6.29 -9.14
N LYS A 37 7.73 -7.50 -9.51
CA LYS A 37 7.14 -8.45 -8.57
C LYS A 37 8.09 -9.59 -8.24
N ALA A 38 9.41 -9.35 -8.38
CA ALA A 38 10.43 -10.38 -8.18
C ALA A 38 10.37 -11.02 -6.79
N TYR A 39 10.03 -10.22 -5.76
CA TYR A 39 9.93 -10.72 -4.39
C TYR A 39 8.51 -11.13 -4.00
N LEU A 40 7.54 -11.06 -4.93
CA LEU A 40 6.13 -11.29 -4.63
C LEU A 40 5.62 -12.46 -5.45
N GLN A 41 6.15 -13.66 -5.18
CA GLN A 41 5.88 -14.88 -5.96
C GLN A 41 4.86 -15.81 -5.31
N ASP A 42 4.43 -15.54 -4.09
CA ASP A 42 3.46 -16.40 -3.40
C ASP A 42 2.07 -16.23 -4.03
N GLU A 43 1.43 -17.35 -4.34
CA GLU A 43 0.11 -17.35 -4.97
C GLU A 43 -1.00 -16.76 -4.09
N ARG A 44 -0.79 -16.72 -2.78
CA ARG A 44 -1.77 -16.19 -1.84
C ARG A 44 -1.79 -14.67 -1.81
N ILE A 45 -0.78 -14.01 -2.40
CA ILE A 45 -0.71 -12.55 -2.42
C ILE A 45 -1.81 -11.99 -3.31
N ARG A 46 -2.56 -11.03 -2.79
CA ARG A 46 -3.52 -10.25 -3.55
C ARG A 46 -2.84 -8.93 -3.92
N PHE A 47 -2.98 -8.50 -5.15
CA PHE A 47 -2.34 -7.28 -5.62
C PHE A 47 -3.31 -6.12 -5.63
N ALA A 48 -2.86 -4.96 -5.14
CA ALA A 48 -3.59 -3.71 -5.20
C ALA A 48 -2.74 -2.70 -5.98
N CYS A 49 -3.21 -2.29 -7.13
CA CYS A 49 -2.50 -1.28 -7.92
C CYS A 49 -2.87 0.10 -7.35
N LEU A 50 -1.88 0.79 -6.79
CA LEU A 50 -2.09 2.06 -6.09
C LEU A 50 -1.14 3.13 -6.60
N ASP A 51 -1.67 4.26 -7.01
CA ASP A 51 -0.90 5.41 -7.48
C ASP A 51 -0.88 6.49 -6.39
N LEU A 52 0.17 6.46 -5.57
CA LEU A 52 0.32 7.41 -4.46
C LEU A 52 0.63 8.84 -4.92
N SER A 53 0.94 9.03 -6.20
CA SER A 53 1.23 10.36 -6.73
C SER A 53 -0.01 11.19 -7.02
N SER A 54 -1.18 10.57 -7.05
CA SER A 54 -2.45 11.25 -7.34
C SER A 54 -3.52 10.81 -6.35
N LYS A 55 -3.98 11.74 -5.52
CA LYS A 55 -5.04 11.47 -4.55
C LYS A 55 -6.34 11.03 -5.24
N ALA A 56 -6.73 11.70 -6.32
CA ALA A 56 -7.97 11.39 -7.03
C ALA A 56 -7.94 9.97 -7.61
N ARG A 57 -6.84 9.62 -8.26
CA ARG A 57 -6.68 8.29 -8.84
C ARG A 57 -6.62 7.22 -7.75
N LEU A 58 -5.91 7.51 -6.68
CA LEU A 58 -5.81 6.60 -5.54
C LEU A 58 -7.18 6.33 -4.93
N ALA A 59 -7.98 7.36 -4.75
CA ALA A 59 -9.35 7.21 -4.21
C ALA A 59 -10.21 6.33 -5.12
N GLU A 60 -10.11 6.49 -6.43
CA GLU A 60 -10.82 5.64 -7.39
C GLU A 60 -10.37 4.19 -7.29
N GLN A 61 -9.07 3.97 -7.18
CA GLN A 61 -8.50 2.63 -7.05
C GLN A 61 -8.96 1.95 -5.75
N LEU A 62 -8.99 2.71 -4.66
CA LEU A 62 -9.45 2.20 -3.37
C LEU A 62 -10.94 1.86 -3.40
N CYS A 63 -11.76 2.69 -4.04
CA CYS A 63 -13.18 2.39 -4.17
C CYS A 63 -13.43 1.11 -4.96
N ALA A 64 -12.66 0.88 -6.02
CA ALA A 64 -12.75 -0.35 -6.80
C ALA A 64 -12.36 -1.57 -5.95
N LEU A 65 -11.30 -1.44 -5.16
CA LEU A 65 -10.86 -2.51 -4.27
C LEU A 65 -11.87 -2.80 -3.19
N LYS A 66 -12.51 -1.76 -2.64
CA LYS A 66 -13.57 -1.93 -1.64
C LYS A 66 -14.71 -2.76 -2.20
N ALA A 67 -15.10 -2.49 -3.44
CA ALA A 67 -16.14 -3.27 -4.11
C ALA A 67 -15.74 -4.73 -4.27
N GLU A 68 -14.49 -4.99 -4.66
CA GLU A 68 -13.97 -6.35 -4.78
C GLU A 68 -13.94 -7.07 -3.44
N MET A 69 -13.73 -6.34 -2.35
CA MET A 69 -13.70 -6.89 -1.00
C MET A 69 -15.07 -7.02 -0.37
N GLY A 70 -16.14 -6.82 -1.13
CA GLY A 70 -17.51 -6.93 -0.63
C GLY A 70 -17.92 -5.83 0.33
N GLY A 71 -17.32 -4.65 0.22
CA GLY A 71 -17.59 -3.52 1.09
C GLY A 71 -16.75 -3.47 2.36
N CYS A 72 -15.95 -4.49 2.59
CA CYS A 72 -15.00 -4.51 3.70
C CYS A 72 -13.79 -3.63 3.38
N GLY A 73 -12.93 -3.40 4.34
CA GLY A 73 -11.66 -2.73 4.14
C GLY A 73 -10.55 -3.54 4.78
N TRP A 74 -9.39 -2.92 4.89
CA TRP A 74 -8.27 -3.53 5.58
C TRP A 74 -8.33 -3.23 7.06
N ASP A 75 -7.96 -4.20 7.89
CA ASP A 75 -7.85 -4.01 9.33
C ASP A 75 -6.58 -3.24 9.67
N VAL A 76 -5.51 -3.51 8.93
CA VAL A 76 -4.21 -2.89 9.11
C VAL A 76 -3.67 -2.45 7.76
N VAL A 77 -3.15 -1.24 7.69
CA VAL A 77 -2.40 -0.76 6.53
C VAL A 77 -0.97 -0.47 6.97
N VAL A 78 -0.01 -1.13 6.35
CA VAL A 78 1.41 -0.88 6.58
C VAL A 78 1.94 -0.05 5.42
N HIS A 79 2.29 1.19 5.70
CA HIS A 79 2.78 2.10 4.66
C HIS A 79 4.31 2.04 4.61
N ALA A 80 4.83 1.18 3.75
CA ALA A 80 6.26 0.98 3.54
C ALA A 80 6.75 1.68 2.26
N ALA A 81 5.84 2.29 1.51
CA ALA A 81 6.22 2.99 0.28
C ALA A 81 6.96 4.28 0.63
N GLY A 82 8.07 4.50 -0.07
CA GLY A 82 8.83 5.73 0.08
C GLY A 82 10.02 5.71 -0.85
N ALA A 83 10.48 6.90 -1.24
CA ALA A 83 11.68 7.01 -2.05
C ALA A 83 12.91 6.86 -1.15
N THR A 84 13.77 5.90 -1.48
CA THR A 84 15.01 5.69 -0.74
C THR A 84 16.23 6.27 -1.45
N LYS A 85 16.06 6.63 -2.73
CA LYS A 85 17.11 7.22 -3.55
C LYS A 85 16.54 8.38 -4.34
N CYS A 86 16.98 9.59 -4.01
CA CYS A 86 16.60 10.79 -4.75
C CYS A 86 17.85 11.67 -4.90
N LEU A 87 17.94 12.39 -6.01
CA LEU A 87 19.06 13.29 -6.27
C LEU A 87 19.02 14.51 -5.36
N HIS A 88 17.84 14.94 -4.94
CA HIS A 88 17.63 16.12 -4.12
C HIS A 88 16.75 15.82 -2.92
N ALA A 89 17.07 16.48 -1.79
CA ALA A 89 16.30 16.32 -0.56
C ALA A 89 14.82 16.71 -0.73
N GLN A 90 14.54 17.71 -1.56
CA GLN A 90 13.16 18.14 -1.83
C GLN A 90 12.34 17.03 -2.49
N ASP A 91 12.94 16.29 -3.42
CA ASP A 91 12.25 15.21 -4.10
C ASP A 91 11.93 14.06 -3.14
N PHE A 92 12.87 13.79 -2.21
CA PHE A 92 12.65 12.79 -1.17
C PHE A 92 11.48 13.18 -0.28
N TYR A 93 11.44 14.41 0.20
CA TYR A 93 10.35 14.91 1.04
C TYR A 93 9.02 14.88 0.32
N ARG A 94 9.00 15.36 -0.92
CA ARG A 94 7.77 15.40 -1.71
C ARG A 94 7.19 14.00 -1.90
N THR A 95 8.01 13.06 -2.33
CA THR A 95 7.57 11.70 -2.60
C THR A 95 7.04 11.04 -1.34
N ASN A 96 7.76 11.14 -0.23
CA ASN A 96 7.37 10.46 1.00
C ASN A 96 6.21 11.17 1.70
N TYR A 97 6.24 12.50 1.78
CA TYR A 97 5.22 13.27 2.46
C TYR A 97 3.91 13.24 1.67
N ASP A 98 3.96 13.60 0.39
CA ASP A 98 2.77 13.70 -0.44
C ASP A 98 2.10 12.35 -0.60
N GLY A 99 2.89 11.29 -0.81
CA GLY A 99 2.36 9.94 -0.91
C GLY A 99 1.62 9.50 0.33
N THR A 100 2.16 9.82 1.51
CA THR A 100 1.51 9.48 2.79
C THR A 100 0.21 10.27 2.98
N VAL A 101 0.23 11.56 2.68
CA VAL A 101 -0.97 12.41 2.77
C VAL A 101 -2.04 11.91 1.81
N HIS A 102 -1.66 11.60 0.56
CA HIS A 102 -2.60 11.07 -0.42
C HIS A 102 -3.24 9.77 0.05
N LEU A 103 -2.45 8.88 0.63
CA LEU A 103 -2.96 7.60 1.11
C LEU A 103 -3.98 7.79 2.24
N VAL A 104 -3.66 8.60 3.24
CA VAL A 104 -4.55 8.84 4.37
C VAL A 104 -5.85 9.49 3.90
N GLU A 105 -5.76 10.53 3.08
CA GLU A 105 -6.94 11.22 2.58
C GLU A 105 -7.81 10.33 1.69
N ALA A 106 -7.19 9.54 0.82
CA ALA A 106 -7.91 8.63 -0.06
C ALA A 106 -8.61 7.51 0.71
N LEU A 107 -7.95 6.97 1.73
CA LEU A 107 -8.57 5.96 2.60
C LEU A 107 -9.80 6.54 3.31
N ARG A 108 -9.69 7.77 3.76
CA ARG A 108 -10.81 8.46 4.40
C ARG A 108 -11.97 8.67 3.44
N GLU A 109 -11.68 9.16 2.24
CA GLU A 109 -12.71 9.41 1.22
C GLU A 109 -13.40 8.13 0.77
N ALA A 110 -12.65 7.04 0.67
CA ALA A 110 -13.20 5.75 0.25
C ALA A 110 -13.92 5.03 1.39
N GLY A 111 -13.88 5.55 2.60
CA GLY A 111 -14.48 4.90 3.76
C GLY A 111 -13.75 3.61 4.14
N MET A 112 -12.44 3.58 3.96
CA MET A 112 -11.61 2.40 4.19
C MET A 112 -10.52 2.62 5.24
N MET A 113 -10.69 3.58 6.14
CA MET A 113 -9.71 3.80 7.20
C MET A 113 -9.53 2.53 8.02
N PRO A 114 -8.29 2.03 8.15
CA PRO A 114 -8.03 0.81 8.92
C PRO A 114 -8.11 1.09 10.42
N SER A 115 -8.25 0.02 11.21
CA SER A 115 -8.15 0.12 12.66
C SER A 115 -6.75 0.55 13.09
N ARG A 116 -5.75 0.20 12.30
CA ARG A 116 -4.36 0.55 12.59
C ARG A 116 -3.61 0.89 11.30
N LEU A 117 -2.94 2.03 11.32
CA LEU A 117 -2.06 2.45 10.24
C LEU A 117 -0.63 2.48 10.77
N VAL A 118 0.25 1.69 10.17
CA VAL A 118 1.67 1.63 10.54
C VAL A 118 2.48 2.33 9.46
N TYR A 119 3.26 3.31 9.86
CA TYR A 119 4.13 4.05 8.95
C TYR A 119 5.59 3.69 9.21
N LEU A 120 6.29 3.27 8.17
CA LEU A 120 7.72 2.96 8.24
C LEU A 120 8.51 4.12 7.68
N SER A 121 9.32 4.72 8.51
CA SER A 121 10.19 5.84 8.11
C SER A 121 11.58 5.35 7.70
#